data_7e00499e7dea330bce2100ce39e7b46d
#
_entry.id   7e00499e7dea330bce2100ce39e7b46d
#
_cell.length_a   1.000
_cell.length_b   1.000
_cell.length_c   1.000
_cell.angle_alpha   90.00
_cell.angle_beta   90.00
_cell.angle_gamma   90.00
#
_symmetry.space_group_name_H-M   'P 1'
#
loop_
_entity.id
_entity.type
_entity.pdbx_description
1 polymer ?
#
loop_
_entity_poly.entity_id
_entity_poly.type
_entity_poly.pdbx_seq_one_letter_code
_entity_poly.pdbx_strand_id
1 'polypeptide(L)'
;MSEASDPRGHIQLSGPDSRKFLQGQVTCDMDLLTPEQSIKGAQCTPKGRIIFLFEASCDSQDNIILETHSSITEIAIASLKKYAVFFKTQITDISGQVATEKVTDLQRLRTGAADITAETSELFIPQMINLDALGYISFKKGCYTGQEVVARAHYRGAVKRRMHHLKIHASRLPEPGSEILNSEGKAIGHIASAAQADEASVEVLAVLADKSSDCTEIGVDGQTVSVTHLKLPYEIPTGP
;
A
#
# COMPACT_ATOMS: atom_id res chain seq x y z
N MET A 1 -7.40 12.86 24.83
CA MET A 1 -7.25 11.57 24.14
C MET A 1 -8.28 11.58 23.02
N SER A 2 -7.88 11.87 21.78
CA SER A 2 -8.79 11.79 20.64
C SER A 2 -9.04 10.29 20.40
N GLU A 3 -10.31 9.90 20.35
CA GLU A 3 -10.67 8.58 19.83
C GLU A 3 -10.07 8.49 18.43
N ALA A 4 -9.10 7.60 18.24
CA ALA A 4 -8.58 7.32 16.91
C ALA A 4 -9.76 6.82 16.09
N SER A 5 -10.19 7.63 15.11
CA SER A 5 -11.16 7.19 14.11
C SER A 5 -10.57 5.92 13.47
N ASP A 6 -11.40 4.90 13.30
CA ASP A 6 -10.99 3.67 12.61
C ASP A 6 -10.48 4.06 11.20
N PRO A 7 -9.18 3.84 10.89
CA PRO A 7 -8.61 4.23 9.60
C PRO A 7 -9.01 3.27 8.48
N ARG A 8 -9.95 2.34 8.71
CA ARG A 8 -10.35 1.32 7.74
C ARG A 8 -11.68 1.64 7.08
N GLY A 9 -11.69 1.47 5.76
CA GLY A 9 -12.87 1.48 4.91
C GLY A 9 -13.12 0.09 4.33
N HIS A 10 -14.38 -0.24 4.06
CA HIS A 10 -14.77 -1.55 3.57
C HIS A 10 -15.63 -1.44 2.32
N ILE A 11 -15.23 -2.16 1.29
CA ILE A 11 -15.92 -2.18 -0.01
C ILE A 11 -16.43 -3.60 -0.24
N GLN A 12 -17.74 -3.76 -0.37
CA GLN A 12 -18.34 -5.03 -0.73
C GLN A 12 -18.52 -5.15 -2.24
N LEU A 13 -18.10 -6.29 -2.80
CA LEU A 13 -18.46 -6.71 -4.15
C LEU A 13 -19.36 -7.93 -4.03
N SER A 14 -20.55 -7.84 -4.61
CA SER A 14 -21.55 -8.93 -4.65
C SER A 14 -22.03 -9.17 -6.07
N GLY A 15 -22.35 -10.44 -6.38
CA GLY A 15 -22.81 -10.86 -7.69
C GLY A 15 -21.88 -11.89 -8.35
N PRO A 16 -22.41 -12.63 -9.36
CA PRO A 16 -21.75 -13.82 -9.90
C PRO A 16 -20.43 -13.54 -10.62
N ASP A 17 -20.18 -12.31 -11.05
CA ASP A 17 -18.95 -11.96 -11.76
C ASP A 17 -17.90 -11.26 -10.87
N SER A 18 -18.17 -11.06 -9.56
CA SER A 18 -17.32 -10.25 -8.67
C SER A 18 -15.87 -10.76 -8.61
N ARG A 19 -15.68 -12.07 -8.40
CA ARG A 19 -14.36 -12.70 -8.35
C ARG A 19 -13.64 -12.59 -9.70
N LYS A 20 -14.33 -12.93 -10.81
CA LYS A 20 -13.79 -12.85 -12.16
C LYS A 20 -13.41 -11.42 -12.54
N PHE A 21 -14.22 -10.45 -12.14
CA PHE A 21 -13.95 -9.02 -12.34
C PHE A 21 -12.65 -8.62 -11.61
N LEU A 22 -12.55 -8.90 -10.31
CA LEU A 22 -11.36 -8.58 -9.53
C LEU A 22 -10.12 -9.29 -10.07
N GLN A 23 -10.24 -10.55 -10.52
CA GLN A 23 -9.11 -11.28 -11.10
C GLN A 23 -8.44 -10.52 -12.24
N GLY A 24 -9.17 -9.79 -13.05
CA GLY A 24 -8.64 -8.95 -14.13
C GLY A 24 -8.20 -7.54 -13.72
N GLN A 25 -8.40 -7.13 -12.45
CA GLN A 25 -8.13 -5.77 -12.00
C GLN A 25 -6.99 -5.67 -10.98
N VAL A 26 -6.69 -6.73 -10.22
CA VAL A 26 -5.82 -6.65 -9.04
C VAL A 26 -4.58 -7.53 -9.18
N THR A 27 -3.55 -7.22 -8.39
CA THR A 27 -2.22 -7.88 -8.45
C THR A 27 -2.20 -9.28 -7.85
N CYS A 28 -3.03 -9.55 -6.83
CA CYS A 28 -3.12 -10.86 -6.19
C CYS A 28 -3.99 -11.83 -7.00
N ASP A 29 -3.86 -13.12 -6.71
CA ASP A 29 -4.65 -14.17 -7.34
C ASP A 29 -5.94 -14.41 -6.56
N MET A 30 -7.07 -13.97 -7.11
CA MET A 30 -8.38 -14.08 -6.47
C MET A 30 -8.89 -15.54 -6.33
N ASP A 31 -8.28 -16.48 -7.06
CA ASP A 31 -8.63 -17.90 -6.94
C ASP A 31 -8.12 -18.52 -5.62
N LEU A 32 -7.19 -17.83 -4.94
CA LEU A 32 -6.69 -18.22 -3.61
C LEU A 32 -7.57 -17.73 -2.45
N LEU A 33 -8.55 -16.86 -2.72
CA LEU A 33 -9.46 -16.34 -1.70
C LEU A 33 -10.50 -17.39 -1.33
N THR A 34 -10.56 -17.76 -0.05
CA THR A 34 -11.60 -18.65 0.49
C THR A 34 -12.19 -18.04 1.78
N PRO A 35 -13.33 -18.53 2.29
CA PRO A 35 -13.87 -18.05 3.56
C PRO A 35 -12.90 -18.15 4.75
N GLU A 36 -11.94 -19.08 4.68
CA GLU A 36 -10.94 -19.33 5.74
C GLU A 36 -9.61 -18.60 5.49
N GLN A 37 -9.40 -18.06 4.27
CA GLN A 37 -8.13 -17.46 3.87
C GLN A 37 -8.35 -16.11 3.18
N SER A 38 -7.95 -15.03 3.86
CA SER A 38 -7.83 -13.71 3.25
C SER A 38 -6.61 -13.62 2.34
N ILE A 39 -6.64 -12.68 1.41
CA ILE A 39 -5.51 -12.37 0.52
C ILE A 39 -5.30 -10.86 0.45
N LYS A 40 -4.07 -10.44 0.19
CA LYS A 40 -3.72 -9.03 0.07
C LYS A 40 -3.28 -8.71 -1.35
N GLY A 41 -3.62 -7.51 -1.80
CA GLY A 41 -3.31 -7.09 -3.15
C GLY A 41 -3.43 -5.59 -3.36
N ALA A 42 -3.24 -5.19 -4.62
CA ALA A 42 -3.36 -3.81 -5.07
C ALA A 42 -4.18 -3.73 -6.36
N GLN A 43 -4.91 -2.63 -6.54
CA GLN A 43 -5.32 -2.19 -7.87
C GLN A 43 -4.32 -1.19 -8.40
N CYS A 44 -3.94 -1.34 -9.67
CA CYS A 44 -3.01 -0.43 -10.33
C CYS A 44 -3.65 0.28 -11.52
N THR A 45 -3.10 1.44 -11.87
CA THR A 45 -3.37 2.09 -13.16
C THR A 45 -2.73 1.27 -14.30
N PRO A 46 -3.11 1.50 -15.58
CA PRO A 46 -2.40 0.90 -16.73
C PRO A 46 -0.89 1.19 -16.76
N LYS A 47 -0.45 2.26 -16.09
CA LYS A 47 0.97 2.61 -15.93
C LYS A 47 1.65 1.91 -14.74
N GLY A 48 0.97 0.94 -14.09
CA GLY A 48 1.48 0.17 -12.96
C GLY A 48 1.61 0.95 -11.66
N ARG A 49 0.96 2.13 -11.53
CA ARG A 49 0.91 2.88 -10.28
C ARG A 49 -0.21 2.37 -9.41
N ILE A 50 0.04 2.19 -8.12
CA ILE A 50 -0.95 1.70 -7.17
C ILE A 50 -2.01 2.77 -6.95
N ILE A 51 -3.28 2.41 -7.17
CA ILE A 51 -4.43 3.26 -6.83
C ILE A 51 -4.78 3.05 -5.37
N PHE A 52 -4.94 1.80 -4.93
CA PHE A 52 -5.19 1.44 -3.54
C PHE A 52 -4.67 0.04 -3.21
N LEU A 53 -4.43 -0.21 -1.93
CA LEU A 53 -4.16 -1.52 -1.34
C LEU A 53 -5.40 -2.04 -0.63
N PHE A 54 -5.50 -3.36 -0.54
CA PHE A 54 -6.59 -4.00 0.18
C PHE A 54 -6.18 -5.35 0.78
N GLU A 55 -6.91 -5.74 1.81
CA GLU A 55 -7.06 -7.12 2.24
C GLU A 55 -8.45 -7.60 1.85
N ALA A 56 -8.54 -8.69 1.11
CA ALA A 56 -9.80 -9.29 0.68
C ALA A 56 -10.16 -10.46 1.56
N SER A 57 -11.41 -10.50 2.00
CA SER A 57 -12.08 -11.64 2.62
C SER A 57 -13.35 -11.98 1.84
N CYS A 58 -13.88 -13.17 1.98
CA CYS A 58 -15.19 -13.51 1.42
C CYS A 58 -16.02 -14.35 2.39
N ASP A 59 -17.33 -14.25 2.23
CA ASP A 59 -18.28 -15.08 2.96
C ASP A 59 -18.60 -16.38 2.19
N SER A 60 -19.43 -17.24 2.77
CA SER A 60 -19.89 -18.51 2.17
C SER A 60 -20.76 -18.31 0.93
N GLN A 61 -21.22 -17.10 0.64
CA GLN A 61 -22.02 -16.74 -0.53
C GLN A 61 -21.16 -16.09 -1.63
N ASP A 62 -19.83 -16.10 -1.45
CA ASP A 62 -18.81 -15.45 -2.32
C ASP A 62 -19.01 -13.93 -2.46
N ASN A 63 -19.64 -13.26 -1.47
CA ASN A 63 -19.53 -11.81 -1.36
C ASN A 63 -18.12 -11.46 -0.90
N ILE A 64 -17.43 -10.60 -1.64
CA ILE A 64 -16.05 -10.22 -1.38
C ILE A 64 -16.03 -8.88 -0.68
N ILE A 65 -15.31 -8.79 0.43
CA ILE A 65 -15.09 -7.56 1.18
C ILE A 65 -13.62 -7.17 1.02
N LEU A 66 -13.37 -5.95 0.55
CA LEU A 66 -12.05 -5.35 0.47
C LEU A 66 -11.92 -4.36 1.63
N GLU A 67 -11.01 -4.64 2.57
CA GLU A 67 -10.60 -3.68 3.59
C GLU A 67 -9.46 -2.82 3.04
N THR A 68 -9.59 -1.50 3.12
CA THR A 68 -8.61 -0.53 2.64
C THR A 68 -8.43 0.61 3.65
N HIS A 69 -7.53 1.55 3.42
CA HIS A 69 -7.48 2.78 4.22
C HIS A 69 -8.72 3.63 3.95
N SER A 70 -9.35 4.21 5.00
CA SER A 70 -10.62 4.94 4.87
C SER A 70 -10.54 6.13 3.91
N SER A 71 -9.40 6.86 3.89
CA SER A 71 -9.23 8.03 3.01
C SER A 71 -9.24 7.69 1.52
N ILE A 72 -9.00 6.42 1.13
CA ILE A 72 -8.94 6.00 -0.28
C ILE A 72 -10.21 5.29 -0.74
N THR A 73 -11.17 5.01 0.15
CA THR A 73 -12.34 4.17 -0.15
C THR A 73 -13.16 4.71 -1.33
N GLU A 74 -13.46 5.99 -1.36
CA GLU A 74 -14.23 6.60 -2.47
C GLU A 74 -13.48 6.49 -3.81
N ILE A 75 -12.16 6.75 -3.81
CA ILE A 75 -11.29 6.64 -4.99
C ILE A 75 -11.25 5.19 -5.48
N ALA A 76 -11.13 4.23 -4.56
CA ALA A 76 -11.13 2.80 -4.86
C ALA A 76 -12.45 2.36 -5.50
N ILE A 77 -13.59 2.75 -4.92
CA ILE A 77 -14.92 2.46 -5.47
C ILE A 77 -15.09 3.07 -6.87
N ALA A 78 -14.72 4.34 -7.05
CA ALA A 78 -14.80 5.00 -8.36
C ALA A 78 -13.93 4.30 -9.41
N SER A 79 -12.70 3.91 -9.03
CA SER A 79 -11.79 3.17 -9.90
C SER A 79 -12.34 1.79 -10.28
N LEU A 80 -12.86 1.03 -9.33
CA LEU A 80 -13.46 -0.28 -9.61
C LEU A 80 -14.71 -0.15 -10.51
N LYS A 81 -15.60 0.78 -10.21
CA LYS A 81 -16.83 1.00 -11.00
C LYS A 81 -16.55 1.32 -12.47
N LYS A 82 -15.46 2.03 -12.75
CA LYS A 82 -15.05 2.35 -14.12
C LYS A 82 -14.88 1.11 -15.02
N TYR A 83 -14.42 -0.01 -14.46
CA TYR A 83 -14.16 -1.25 -15.19
C TYR A 83 -15.23 -2.31 -15.00
N ALA A 84 -16.18 -2.11 -14.08
CA ALA A 84 -17.22 -3.09 -13.74
C ALA A 84 -18.41 -3.09 -14.72
N VAL A 85 -18.49 -2.15 -15.67
CA VAL A 85 -19.67 -1.88 -16.51
C VAL A 85 -20.20 -3.11 -17.25
N PHE A 86 -19.32 -4.07 -17.60
CA PHE A 86 -19.70 -5.29 -18.34
C PHE A 86 -19.81 -6.53 -17.44
N PHE A 87 -19.74 -6.35 -16.12
CA PHE A 87 -19.76 -7.45 -15.15
C PHE A 87 -21.03 -7.38 -14.29
N LYS A 88 -21.60 -8.52 -13.98
CA LYS A 88 -22.72 -8.64 -13.03
C LYS A 88 -22.15 -8.60 -11.59
N THR A 89 -21.64 -7.44 -11.21
CA THR A 89 -21.10 -7.17 -9.88
C THR A 89 -21.66 -5.84 -9.37
N GLN A 90 -22.05 -5.80 -8.10
CA GLN A 90 -22.43 -4.60 -7.38
C GLN A 90 -21.30 -4.22 -6.44
N ILE A 91 -20.94 -2.93 -6.40
CA ILE A 91 -19.87 -2.40 -5.58
C ILE A 91 -20.47 -1.37 -4.63
N THR A 92 -20.39 -1.66 -3.34
CA THR A 92 -21.05 -0.88 -2.28
C THR A 92 -20.05 -0.52 -1.17
N ASP A 93 -20.11 0.70 -0.68
CA ASP A 93 -19.43 1.10 0.55
C ASP A 93 -20.19 0.54 1.75
N ILE A 94 -19.53 -0.25 2.56
CA ILE A 94 -20.05 -0.81 3.81
C ILE A 94 -19.20 -0.40 5.02
N SER A 95 -18.40 0.66 4.87
CA SER A 95 -17.60 1.22 5.97
C SER A 95 -18.49 1.56 7.17
N GLY A 96 -18.03 1.23 8.37
CA GLY A 96 -18.83 1.39 9.59
C GLY A 96 -19.85 0.28 9.85
N GLN A 97 -20.08 -0.65 8.93
CA GLN A 97 -20.93 -1.84 9.14
C GLN A 97 -20.10 -3.08 9.54
N VAL A 98 -18.78 -3.02 9.34
CA VAL A 98 -17.84 -4.08 9.66
C VAL A 98 -17.05 -3.69 10.90
N ALA A 99 -16.98 -4.58 11.88
CA ALA A 99 -16.12 -4.37 13.04
C ALA A 99 -14.65 -4.55 12.63
N THR A 100 -13.84 -3.56 12.94
CA THR A 100 -12.39 -3.61 12.66
C THR A 100 -11.61 -3.89 13.93
N GLU A 101 -10.50 -4.58 13.78
CA GLU A 101 -9.56 -4.79 14.86
C GLU A 101 -8.83 -3.46 15.18
N LYS A 102 -8.80 -3.10 16.46
CA LYS A 102 -8.10 -1.89 16.92
C LYS A 102 -6.60 -2.14 16.95
N VAL A 103 -5.95 -1.88 15.82
CA VAL A 103 -4.49 -1.93 15.69
C VAL A 103 -3.97 -0.49 15.59
N THR A 104 -2.94 -0.14 16.38
CA THR A 104 -2.35 1.21 16.30
C THR A 104 -1.57 1.41 15.00
N ASP A 105 -1.45 2.67 14.55
CA ASP A 105 -0.68 3.01 13.36
C ASP A 105 0.77 2.51 13.45
N LEU A 106 1.38 2.61 14.65
CA LEU A 106 2.72 2.11 14.89
C LEU A 106 2.83 0.59 14.74
N GLN A 107 1.84 -0.17 15.24
CA GLN A 107 1.80 -1.62 15.06
C GLN A 107 1.68 -1.99 13.58
N ARG A 108 0.82 -1.31 12.83
CA ARG A 108 0.68 -1.50 11.37
C ARG A 108 1.99 -1.20 10.66
N LEU A 109 2.57 -0.04 10.90
CA LEU A 109 3.82 0.39 10.28
C LEU A 109 4.95 -0.64 10.52
N ARG A 110 5.05 -1.20 11.72
CA ARG A 110 6.05 -2.21 12.09
C ARG A 110 5.85 -3.57 11.41
N THR A 111 4.70 -3.83 10.77
CA THR A 111 4.56 -4.97 9.86
C THR A 111 5.39 -4.80 8.59
N GLY A 112 5.92 -3.61 8.33
CA GLY A 112 6.65 -3.28 7.12
C GLY A 112 5.77 -3.13 5.87
N ALA A 113 4.44 -3.10 6.03
CA ALA A 113 3.50 -2.85 4.95
C ALA A 113 2.97 -1.41 5.07
N ALA A 114 3.24 -0.58 4.06
CA ALA A 114 2.67 0.76 4.00
C ALA A 114 1.20 0.70 3.59
N ASP A 115 0.40 1.62 4.13
CA ASP A 115 -0.92 1.91 3.57
C ASP A 115 -0.80 2.83 2.33
N ILE A 116 -1.79 2.78 1.45
CA ILE A 116 -1.99 3.79 0.41
C ILE A 116 -3.17 4.65 0.84
N THR A 117 -2.90 5.91 1.00
CA THR A 117 -3.88 6.95 1.34
C THR A 117 -4.27 7.75 0.09
N ALA A 118 -5.20 8.69 0.21
CA ALA A 118 -5.56 9.58 -0.89
C ALA A 118 -4.34 10.36 -1.42
N GLU A 119 -3.42 10.77 -0.53
CA GLU A 119 -2.22 11.55 -0.85
C GLU A 119 -1.14 10.71 -1.57
N THR A 120 -1.10 9.40 -1.32
CA THR A 120 -0.09 8.50 -1.90
C THR A 120 -0.62 7.65 -3.06
N SER A 121 -1.91 7.77 -3.39
CA SER A 121 -2.50 7.14 -4.56
C SER A 121 -1.76 7.53 -5.85
N GLU A 122 -1.45 6.54 -6.67
CA GLU A 122 -0.69 6.68 -7.91
C GLU A 122 0.76 7.19 -7.76
N LEU A 123 1.29 7.32 -6.53
CA LEU A 123 2.66 7.76 -6.29
C LEU A 123 3.68 6.64 -6.50
N PHE A 124 3.36 5.40 -6.15
CA PHE A 124 4.29 4.26 -6.15
C PHE A 124 3.90 3.17 -7.15
N ILE A 125 4.88 2.42 -7.65
CA ILE A 125 4.64 1.10 -8.24
C ILE A 125 4.77 0.03 -7.13
N PRO A 126 4.17 -1.16 -7.29
CA PRO A 126 4.14 -2.19 -6.24
C PRO A 126 5.50 -2.53 -5.61
N GLN A 127 6.54 -2.65 -6.42
CA GLN A 127 7.88 -2.98 -5.93
C GLN A 127 8.52 -1.84 -5.13
N MET A 128 8.14 -0.58 -5.35
CA MET A 128 8.69 0.54 -4.57
C MET A 128 8.32 0.45 -3.10
N ILE A 129 7.15 -0.11 -2.79
CA ILE A 129 6.69 -0.36 -1.41
C ILE A 129 6.76 -1.84 -1.03
N ASN A 130 7.66 -2.57 -1.69
CA ASN A 130 8.03 -3.97 -1.39
C ASN A 130 6.88 -4.98 -1.46
N LEU A 131 5.82 -4.75 -2.26
CA LEU A 131 4.69 -5.68 -2.37
C LEU A 131 5.07 -7.05 -2.96
N ASP A 132 6.17 -7.11 -3.70
CA ASP A 132 6.77 -8.36 -4.19
C ASP A 132 7.36 -9.20 -3.05
N ALA A 133 8.01 -8.58 -2.07
CA ALA A 133 8.49 -9.25 -0.86
C ALA A 133 7.35 -9.67 0.08
N LEU A 134 6.29 -8.88 0.12
CA LEU A 134 5.11 -9.12 0.98
C LEU A 134 4.13 -10.15 0.40
N GLY A 135 4.34 -10.62 -0.84
CA GLY A 135 3.46 -11.60 -1.47
C GLY A 135 2.11 -11.03 -1.97
N TYR A 136 2.00 -9.72 -2.15
CA TYR A 136 0.77 -9.07 -2.64
C TYR A 136 0.63 -9.13 -4.16
N ILE A 137 1.62 -9.70 -4.86
CA ILE A 137 1.65 -9.80 -6.32
C ILE A 137 1.75 -11.27 -6.73
N SER A 138 0.81 -11.74 -7.52
CA SER A 138 0.93 -13.01 -8.21
C SER A 138 1.54 -12.80 -9.59
N PHE A 139 2.70 -13.40 -9.83
CA PHE A 139 3.35 -13.42 -11.15
C PHE A 139 2.94 -14.63 -12.00
N LYS A 140 2.08 -15.51 -11.44
CA LYS A 140 1.63 -16.76 -12.10
C LYS A 140 0.20 -16.68 -12.60
N LYS A 141 -0.60 -15.71 -12.11
CA LYS A 141 -1.98 -15.50 -12.53
C LYS A 141 -2.08 -14.96 -13.96
N GLY A 142 -3.31 -14.93 -14.51
CA GLY A 142 -3.62 -14.30 -15.80
C GLY A 142 -3.46 -12.77 -15.78
N CYS A 143 -3.75 -12.13 -16.92
CA CYS A 143 -3.56 -10.69 -17.11
C CYS A 143 -4.43 -9.85 -16.18
N TYR A 144 -3.88 -8.73 -15.72
CA TYR A 144 -4.58 -7.71 -14.94
C TYR A 144 -4.09 -6.29 -15.32
N THR A 145 -4.85 -5.28 -14.96
CA THR A 145 -4.53 -3.88 -15.27
C THR A 145 -3.19 -3.45 -14.65
N GLY A 146 -2.26 -2.96 -15.49
CA GLY A 146 -0.93 -2.51 -15.06
C GLY A 146 0.15 -3.60 -15.00
N GLN A 147 -0.19 -4.85 -15.30
CA GLN A 147 0.71 -6.00 -15.21
C GLN A 147 2.02 -5.83 -15.99
N GLU A 148 1.99 -5.22 -17.17
CA GLU A 148 3.20 -5.07 -18.01
C GLU A 148 4.33 -4.32 -17.27
N VAL A 149 3.98 -3.22 -16.58
CA VAL A 149 4.95 -2.43 -15.81
C VAL A 149 5.42 -3.20 -14.58
N VAL A 150 4.49 -3.83 -13.86
CA VAL A 150 4.78 -4.62 -12.65
C VAL A 150 5.66 -5.84 -12.98
N ALA A 151 5.32 -6.60 -14.02
CA ALA A 151 6.11 -7.74 -14.47
C ALA A 151 7.48 -7.31 -15.03
N ARG A 152 7.54 -6.21 -15.78
CA ARG A 152 8.80 -5.68 -16.29
C ARG A 152 9.75 -5.28 -15.17
N ALA A 153 9.25 -4.64 -14.11
CA ALA A 153 10.04 -4.29 -12.94
C ALA A 153 10.59 -5.54 -12.23
N HIS A 154 9.83 -6.64 -12.22
CA HIS A 154 10.25 -7.90 -11.61
C HIS A 154 11.28 -8.66 -12.45
N TYR A 155 11.05 -8.82 -13.77
CA TYR A 155 11.87 -9.71 -14.62
C TYR A 155 13.03 -9.01 -15.35
N ARG A 156 12.98 -7.69 -15.55
CA ARG A 156 13.92 -6.97 -16.42
C ARG A 156 14.45 -5.67 -15.83
N GLY A 157 14.03 -5.29 -14.64
CA GLY A 157 14.33 -3.98 -14.06
C GLY A 157 15.04 -4.09 -12.72
N ALA A 158 16.12 -3.35 -12.52
CA ALA A 158 16.52 -2.96 -11.18
C ALA A 158 15.46 -1.97 -10.66
N VAL A 159 14.78 -2.32 -9.58
CA VAL A 159 13.90 -1.40 -8.87
C VAL A 159 14.79 -0.38 -8.16
N LYS A 160 14.92 0.80 -8.75
CA LYS A 160 15.85 1.87 -8.30
C LYS A 160 15.40 2.59 -7.04
N ARG A 161 14.26 2.25 -6.50
CA ARG A 161 13.68 2.82 -5.28
C ARG A 161 13.00 1.72 -4.50
N ARG A 162 13.30 1.61 -3.22
CA ARG A 162 12.71 0.63 -2.32
C ARG A 162 12.26 1.29 -1.02
N MET A 163 11.31 0.68 -0.37
CA MET A 163 10.83 1.13 0.93
C MET A 163 11.75 0.62 2.05
N HIS A 164 12.13 1.54 2.92
CA HIS A 164 12.96 1.34 4.10
C HIS A 164 12.18 1.71 5.35
N HIS A 165 12.49 1.07 6.46
CA HIS A 165 11.95 1.41 7.77
C HIS A 165 12.97 2.30 8.49
N LEU A 166 12.56 3.51 8.82
CA LEU A 166 13.44 4.52 9.44
C LEU A 166 12.81 5.02 10.73
N LYS A 167 13.67 5.34 11.71
CA LYS A 167 13.33 6.16 12.86
C LYS A 167 13.94 7.54 12.67
N ILE A 168 13.15 8.58 12.80
CA ILE A 168 13.58 9.98 12.67
C ILE A 168 13.26 10.75 13.95
N HIS A 169 14.10 11.72 14.29
CA HIS A 169 13.82 12.66 15.37
C HIS A 169 13.08 13.87 14.81
N ALA A 170 11.76 13.85 14.89
CA ALA A 170 10.88 14.90 14.38
C ALA A 170 9.85 15.29 15.44
N SER A 171 9.55 16.59 15.52
CA SER A 171 8.55 17.15 16.44
C SER A 171 7.11 17.03 15.91
N ARG A 172 6.95 16.72 14.61
CA ARG A 172 5.67 16.53 13.94
C ARG A 172 5.70 15.25 13.15
N LEU A 173 4.55 14.61 13.07
CA LEU A 173 4.35 13.45 12.20
C LEU A 173 4.38 13.91 10.73
N PRO A 174 5.31 13.40 9.89
CA PRO A 174 5.31 13.71 8.47
C PRO A 174 4.06 13.16 7.79
N GLU A 175 3.51 13.92 6.86
CA GLU A 175 2.36 13.46 6.09
C GLU A 175 2.77 12.40 5.05
N PRO A 176 1.96 11.35 4.82
CA PRO A 176 2.15 10.43 3.71
C PRO A 176 2.24 11.21 2.38
N GLY A 177 3.21 10.87 1.52
CA GLY A 177 3.47 11.58 0.27
C GLY A 177 4.50 12.70 0.37
N SER A 178 4.86 13.18 1.58
CA SER A 178 5.91 14.21 1.76
C SER A 178 7.21 13.81 1.09
N GLU A 179 7.85 14.75 0.39
CA GLU A 179 9.15 14.54 -0.23
C GLU A 179 10.27 14.44 0.82
N ILE A 180 11.20 13.54 0.55
CA ILE A 180 12.43 13.41 1.32
C ILE A 180 13.57 14.03 0.50
N LEU A 181 14.28 14.96 1.11
CA LEU A 181 15.38 15.68 0.49
C LEU A 181 16.73 15.24 1.07
N ASN A 182 17.79 15.31 0.28
CA ASN A 182 19.17 15.18 0.78
C ASN A 182 19.70 16.54 1.28
N SER A 183 20.95 16.55 1.76
CA SER A 183 21.63 17.77 2.24
C SER A 183 21.79 18.87 1.19
N GLU A 184 21.69 18.54 -0.11
CA GLU A 184 21.75 19.48 -1.23
C GLU A 184 20.34 20.01 -1.61
N GLY A 185 19.28 19.62 -0.90
CA GLY A 185 17.89 19.98 -1.21
C GLY A 185 17.29 19.22 -2.38
N LYS A 186 17.90 18.12 -2.83
CA LYS A 186 17.41 17.31 -3.92
C LYS A 186 16.48 16.21 -3.42
N ALA A 187 15.34 16.00 -4.08
CA ALA A 187 14.41 14.93 -3.75
C ALA A 187 15.02 13.54 -3.98
N ILE A 188 15.09 12.74 -2.92
CA ILE A 188 15.63 11.38 -2.91
C ILE A 188 14.57 10.32 -2.61
N GLY A 189 13.38 10.71 -2.19
CA GLY A 189 12.31 9.78 -1.86
C GLY A 189 11.03 10.44 -1.40
N HIS A 190 10.13 9.61 -0.83
CA HIS A 190 8.85 10.05 -0.26
C HIS A 190 8.51 9.22 0.98
N ILE A 191 7.81 9.82 1.92
CA ILE A 191 7.18 9.12 3.05
C ILE A 191 6.01 8.31 2.51
N ALA A 192 5.98 7.03 2.78
CA ALA A 192 4.83 6.17 2.46
C ALA A 192 3.85 6.08 3.63
N SER A 193 4.36 5.90 4.86
CA SER A 193 3.58 5.90 6.10
C SER A 193 4.42 6.43 7.25
N ALA A 194 3.78 7.00 8.26
CA ALA A 194 4.42 7.51 9.46
C ALA A 194 3.58 7.23 10.70
N ALA A 195 4.24 6.95 11.83
CA ALA A 195 3.59 6.75 13.12
C ALA A 195 4.45 7.27 14.26
N GLN A 196 3.82 7.83 15.31
CA GLN A 196 4.52 8.29 16.50
C GLN A 196 5.08 7.08 17.26
N ALA A 197 6.40 7.07 17.51
CA ALA A 197 7.06 6.00 18.26
C ALA A 197 7.17 6.35 19.75
N ASP A 198 7.59 7.57 20.05
CA ASP A 198 7.67 8.15 21.40
C ASP A 198 7.54 9.69 21.32
N GLU A 199 7.71 10.41 22.43
CA GLU A 199 7.54 11.88 22.49
C GLU A 199 8.48 12.65 21.54
N ALA A 200 9.63 12.10 21.19
CA ALA A 200 10.68 12.77 20.43
C ALA A 200 10.99 12.09 19.09
N SER A 201 10.35 10.98 18.77
CA SER A 201 10.68 10.21 17.58
C SER A 201 9.47 9.65 16.86
N VAL A 202 9.61 9.55 15.56
CA VAL A 202 8.62 9.02 14.62
C VAL A 202 9.26 7.86 13.87
N GLU A 203 8.53 6.77 13.72
CA GLU A 203 8.88 5.71 12.75
C GLU A 203 8.18 5.99 11.42
N VAL A 204 8.92 5.80 10.32
CA VAL A 204 8.41 6.02 8.98
C VAL A 204 8.76 4.85 8.05
N LEU A 205 7.85 4.52 7.15
CA LEU A 205 8.16 3.73 5.98
C LEU A 205 8.42 4.72 4.84
N ALA A 206 9.66 4.75 4.35
CA ALA A 206 10.15 5.73 3.39
C ALA A 206 10.62 5.05 2.11
N VAL A 207 10.09 5.46 0.96
CA VAL A 207 10.58 5.01 -0.34
C VAL A 207 11.78 5.87 -0.73
N LEU A 208 12.98 5.28 -0.74
CA LEU A 208 14.23 5.95 -1.05
C LEU A 208 14.85 5.43 -2.35
N ALA A 209 15.60 6.28 -3.03
CA ALA A 209 16.45 5.85 -4.13
C ALA A 209 17.65 5.03 -3.61
N ASP A 210 18.08 3.98 -4.34
CA ASP A 210 19.16 3.07 -3.92
C ASP A 210 20.43 3.81 -3.47
N LYS A 211 20.79 4.89 -4.17
CA LYS A 211 21.97 5.71 -3.83
C LYS A 211 21.85 6.49 -2.53
N SER A 212 20.67 6.51 -1.93
CA SER A 212 20.34 7.25 -0.70
C SER A 212 19.81 6.33 0.38
N SER A 213 19.91 5.02 0.18
CA SER A 213 19.44 4.01 1.15
C SER A 213 20.16 4.06 2.49
N ASP A 214 21.40 4.56 2.54
CA ASP A 214 22.23 4.59 3.75
C ASP A 214 22.36 6.01 4.32
N CYS A 215 21.43 6.92 3.98
CA CYS A 215 21.47 8.29 4.49
C CYS A 215 21.33 8.31 6.03
N THR A 216 22.11 9.17 6.68
CA THR A 216 22.07 9.40 8.14
C THR A 216 21.27 10.65 8.52
N GLU A 217 20.97 11.50 7.53
CA GLU A 217 20.16 12.70 7.66
C GLU A 217 19.28 12.87 6.43
N ILE A 218 18.08 13.38 6.63
CA ILE A 218 17.13 13.72 5.57
C ILE A 218 16.43 15.05 5.86
N GLY A 219 16.03 15.75 4.81
CA GLY A 219 15.11 16.88 4.89
C GLY A 219 13.68 16.39 4.73
N VAL A 220 12.82 16.70 5.69
CA VAL A 220 11.38 16.43 5.64
C VAL A 220 10.64 17.64 6.19
N ASP A 221 9.60 18.11 5.49
CA ASP A 221 8.76 19.24 5.90
C ASP A 221 9.57 20.51 6.27
N GLY A 222 10.67 20.77 5.53
CA GLY A 222 11.53 21.92 5.72
C GLY A 222 12.50 21.80 6.91
N GLN A 223 12.60 20.65 7.54
CA GLN A 223 13.55 20.37 8.65
C GLN A 223 14.55 19.30 8.25
N THR A 224 15.80 19.44 8.67
CA THR A 224 16.79 18.37 8.60
C THR A 224 16.70 17.54 9.87
N VAL A 225 16.50 16.23 9.71
CA VAL A 225 16.35 15.29 10.82
C VAL A 225 17.34 14.15 10.69
N SER A 226 17.85 13.65 11.83
CA SER A 226 18.70 12.47 11.87
C SER A 226 17.88 11.20 11.63
N VAL A 227 18.50 10.22 10.98
CA VAL A 227 17.90 8.94 10.59
C VAL A 227 18.62 7.78 11.28
N THR A 228 17.82 6.88 11.83
CA THR A 228 18.26 5.54 12.23
C THR A 228 17.53 4.51 11.38
N HIS A 229 18.27 3.67 10.68
CA HIS A 229 17.69 2.59 9.90
C HIS A 229 17.22 1.45 10.81
N LEU A 230 15.97 1.06 10.64
CA LEU A 230 15.37 -0.08 11.34
C LEU A 230 15.24 -1.27 10.38
N LYS A 231 15.25 -2.48 10.95
CA LYS A 231 15.10 -3.70 10.13
C LYS A 231 13.64 -3.91 9.75
N LEU A 232 13.40 -4.17 8.46
CA LEU A 232 12.10 -4.67 8.00
C LEU A 232 11.91 -6.12 8.48
N PRO A 233 10.67 -6.57 8.74
CA PRO A 233 10.38 -7.95 9.19
C PRO A 233 10.51 -9.00 8.07
N TYR A 234 10.92 -8.60 6.87
CA TYR A 234 11.14 -9.46 5.70
C TYR A 234 12.39 -9.04 4.93
N GLU A 235 12.85 -9.91 4.06
CA GLU A 235 13.96 -9.61 3.15
C GLU A 235 13.45 -9.01 1.84
N ILE A 236 14.12 -7.97 1.34
CA ILE A 236 13.82 -7.39 0.03
C ILE A 236 14.48 -8.27 -1.04
N PRO A 237 13.75 -8.72 -2.07
CA PRO A 237 14.35 -9.48 -3.15
C PRO A 237 15.48 -8.69 -3.82
N THR A 238 16.69 -9.24 -3.82
CA THR A 238 17.77 -8.79 -4.70
C THR A 238 17.37 -9.18 -6.11
N GLY A 239 17.32 -8.23 -7.03
CA GLY A 239 16.86 -8.45 -8.40
C GLY A 239 17.51 -9.68 -9.08
N PRO A 240 16.96 -10.07 -10.25
CA PRO A 240 17.45 -11.23 -11.00
C PRO A 240 18.90 -11.08 -11.43
#